data_d32457694f47a2b5a72482ce037ad18d
#
_entry.id   d32457694f47a2b5a72482ce037ad18d
#
_cell.length_a   1.000
_cell.length_b   1.000
_cell.length_c   1.000
_cell.angle_alpha   90.00
_cell.angle_beta   90.00
_cell.angle_gamma   90.00
#
_symmetry.space_group_name_H-M   'P 1'
#
loop_
_entity.id
_entity.type
_entity.pdbx_description
1 polymer ?
#
loop_
_entity_poly.entity_id
_entity_poly.type
_entity_poly.pdbx_seq_one_letter_code
_entity_poly.pdbx_strand_id
1 'polypeptide(L)'
;MKSSTTQRFRVAYAALPEGVQRKARLAYQLFRENPSHPSLQFKKVDQPNIYSVRVGLGYRAIGALEGSDIVWFWIGSHSEYDKMI
;
A
#
# COMPACT_ATOMS: atom_id res chain seq x y z
N MET A 1 3.65 -14.93 -1.72
CA MET A 1 3.12 -13.83 -2.57
C MET A 1 4.26 -12.89 -2.94
N LYS A 2 4.51 -12.71 -4.21
CA LYS A 2 5.49 -11.75 -4.67
C LYS A 2 4.87 -10.35 -4.71
N SER A 3 5.66 -9.33 -4.49
CA SER A 3 5.19 -7.96 -4.61
C SER A 3 6.18 -7.10 -5.37
N SER A 4 5.65 -6.13 -6.09
CA SER A 4 6.44 -5.19 -6.86
C SER A 4 5.78 -3.82 -6.81
N THR A 5 6.46 -2.81 -7.31
CA THR A 5 5.94 -1.45 -7.36
C THR A 5 6.05 -0.90 -8.77
N THR A 6 5.11 -0.01 -9.11
CA THR A 6 5.17 0.71 -10.38
C THR A 6 6.00 1.99 -10.24
N GLN A 7 6.37 2.59 -11.37
CA GLN A 7 7.02 3.90 -11.35
C GLN A 7 6.11 4.95 -10.69
N ARG A 8 4.82 4.90 -10.95
CA ARG A 8 3.85 5.81 -10.32
C ARG A 8 3.90 5.71 -8.80
N PHE A 9 3.97 4.48 -8.28
CA PHE A 9 4.12 4.26 -6.83
C PHE A 9 5.40 4.89 -6.32
N ARG A 10 6.52 4.66 -6.99
CA ARG A 10 7.83 5.16 -6.54
C ARG A 10 7.90 6.70 -6.54
N VAL A 11 7.26 7.33 -7.53
CA VAL A 11 7.16 8.80 -7.56
C VAL A 11 6.33 9.31 -6.38
N ALA A 12 5.18 8.70 -6.13
CA ALA A 12 4.32 9.08 -5.00
C ALA A 12 5.04 8.85 -3.66
N TYR A 13 5.74 7.74 -3.53
CA TYR A 13 6.53 7.42 -2.33
C TYR A 13 7.62 8.49 -2.08
N ALA A 14 8.34 8.86 -3.12
CA ALA A 14 9.42 9.86 -3.01
C ALA A 14 8.90 11.23 -2.56
N ALA A 15 7.65 11.54 -2.84
CA ALA A 15 7.02 12.80 -2.44
C ALA A 15 6.52 12.81 -0.99
N LEU A 16 6.55 11.67 -0.30
CA LEU A 16 6.07 11.58 1.08
C LEU A 16 7.10 12.14 2.07
N PRO A 17 6.65 12.67 3.22
CA PRO A 17 7.57 13.05 4.30
C PRO A 17 8.44 11.86 4.72
N GLU A 18 9.66 12.13 5.14
CA GLU A 18 10.61 11.09 5.52
C GLU A 18 10.08 10.12 6.57
N GLY A 19 9.39 10.63 7.57
CA GLY A 19 8.80 9.79 8.62
C GLY A 19 7.76 8.81 8.07
N VAL A 20 7.00 9.24 7.07
CA VAL A 20 6.01 8.40 6.39
C VAL A 20 6.70 7.37 5.50
N GLN A 21 7.75 7.76 4.80
CA GLN A 21 8.55 6.82 4.01
C GLN A 21 9.10 5.69 4.88
N ARG A 22 9.56 6.02 6.08
CA ARG A 22 10.07 5.04 7.04
C ARG A 22 8.96 4.04 7.46
N LYS A 23 7.78 4.56 7.75
CA LYS A 23 6.62 3.73 8.10
C LYS A 23 6.19 2.85 6.92
N ALA A 24 6.29 3.38 5.71
CA ALA A 24 5.98 2.61 4.50
C ALA A 24 6.94 1.45 4.31
N ARG A 25 8.23 1.66 4.55
CA ARG A 25 9.22 0.57 4.47
C ARG A 25 8.96 -0.52 5.50
N LEU A 26 8.61 -0.13 6.73
CA LEU A 26 8.27 -1.09 7.79
C LEU A 26 7.00 -1.87 7.44
N ALA A 27 5.99 -1.20 6.92
CA ALA A 27 4.75 -1.85 6.50
C ALA A 27 5.02 -2.83 5.36
N TYR A 28 5.86 -2.46 4.41
CA TYR A 28 6.22 -3.34 3.29
C TYR A 28 6.95 -4.60 3.77
N GLN A 29 7.88 -4.43 4.68
CA GLN A 29 8.61 -5.55 5.29
C GLN A 29 7.64 -6.48 6.02
N LEU A 30 6.72 -5.92 6.80
CA LEU A 30 5.72 -6.68 7.53
C LEU A 30 4.79 -7.43 6.57
N PHE A 31 4.36 -6.78 5.50
CA PHE A 31 3.52 -7.40 4.46
C PHE A 31 4.21 -8.61 3.84
N ARG A 32 5.48 -8.50 3.56
CA ARG A 32 6.25 -9.61 2.99
C ARG A 32 6.34 -10.80 3.94
N GLU A 33 6.40 -10.55 5.23
CA GLU A 33 6.48 -11.60 6.25
C GLU A 33 5.12 -12.17 6.61
N ASN A 34 4.11 -11.32 6.73
CA ASN A 34 2.77 -11.72 7.13
C ASN A 34 1.71 -10.74 6.62
N PRO A 35 1.18 -10.97 5.40
CA PRO A 35 0.16 -10.08 4.83
C PRO A 35 -1.09 -9.93 5.68
N SER A 36 -1.36 -10.92 6.54
CA SER A 36 -2.55 -10.93 7.40
C SER A 36 -2.35 -10.19 8.72
N HIS A 37 -1.18 -9.57 8.94
CA HIS A 37 -0.93 -8.89 10.20
C HIS A 37 -1.98 -7.78 10.41
N PRO A 38 -2.62 -7.73 11.60
CA PRO A 38 -3.74 -6.79 11.83
C PRO A 38 -3.39 -5.32 11.62
N SER A 39 -2.16 -4.91 11.92
CA SER A 39 -1.77 -3.51 11.78
C SER A 39 -1.76 -3.02 10.34
N LEU A 40 -1.67 -3.92 9.37
CA LEU A 40 -1.69 -3.58 7.95
C LEU A 40 -3.08 -3.28 7.43
N GLN A 41 -4.10 -3.83 8.05
CA GLN A 41 -5.47 -3.72 7.57
C GLN A 41 -5.55 -4.01 6.06
N PHE A 42 -4.89 -5.08 5.63
CA PHE A 42 -4.90 -5.50 4.24
C PHE A 42 -6.30 -5.95 3.87
N LYS A 43 -6.93 -5.24 2.95
CA LYS A 43 -8.32 -5.52 2.58
C LYS A 43 -8.58 -5.23 1.12
N LYS A 44 -9.54 -5.99 0.56
CA LYS A 44 -10.05 -5.75 -0.78
C LYS A 44 -10.90 -4.48 -0.76
N VAL A 45 -10.71 -3.60 -1.74
CA VAL A 45 -11.60 -2.46 -1.94
C VAL A 45 -12.74 -2.84 -2.88
N ASP A 46 -13.69 -1.93 -3.09
CA ASP A 46 -14.89 -2.19 -3.88
C ASP A 46 -14.60 -2.17 -5.39
N GLN A 47 -13.54 -2.84 -5.80
CA GLN A 47 -13.15 -3.03 -7.20
C GLN A 47 -12.44 -4.37 -7.33
N PRO A 48 -12.64 -5.11 -8.42
CA PRO A 48 -12.01 -6.40 -8.60
C PRO A 48 -10.49 -6.32 -8.52
N ASN A 49 -9.90 -7.23 -7.75
CA ASN A 49 -8.45 -7.41 -7.63
C ASN A 49 -7.69 -6.21 -7.05
N ILE A 50 -8.38 -5.23 -6.48
CA ILE A 50 -7.73 -4.05 -5.88
C ILE A 50 -7.75 -4.17 -4.37
N TYR A 51 -6.59 -3.97 -3.76
CA TYR A 51 -6.41 -4.11 -2.32
C TYR A 51 -5.72 -2.87 -1.75
N SER A 52 -5.93 -2.61 -0.48
CA SER A 52 -5.24 -1.53 0.23
C SER A 52 -4.59 -2.03 1.50
N VAL A 53 -3.52 -1.36 1.90
CA VAL A 53 -2.88 -1.56 3.20
C VAL A 53 -2.72 -0.22 3.90
N ARG A 54 -2.76 -0.27 5.22
CA ARG A 54 -2.50 0.88 6.08
C ARG A 54 -1.00 1.11 6.21
N VAL A 55 -0.60 2.37 6.07
CA VAL A 55 0.78 2.80 6.26
C VAL A 55 0.79 3.87 7.36
N GLY A 56 1.05 3.46 8.58
CA GLY A 56 0.94 4.35 9.73
C GLY A 56 -0.51 4.82 9.91
N LEU A 57 -0.73 5.90 10.64
CA LEU A 57 -2.08 6.33 10.99
C LEU A 57 -2.81 7.11 9.91
N GLY A 58 -2.12 7.79 9.06
CA GLY A 58 -2.75 8.71 8.12
C GLY A 58 -2.51 8.41 6.66
N TYR A 59 -1.97 7.25 6.32
CA TYR A 59 -1.58 6.94 4.94
C TYR A 59 -2.01 5.53 4.55
N ARG A 60 -2.22 5.32 3.25
CA ARG A 60 -2.56 4.01 2.70
C ARG A 60 -1.85 3.81 1.36
N ALA A 61 -1.65 2.54 1.00
CA ALA A 61 -1.16 2.15 -0.32
C ALA A 61 -2.21 1.27 -1.02
N ILE A 62 -2.23 1.31 -2.34
CA ILE A 62 -3.17 0.53 -3.15
C ILE A 62 -2.38 -0.33 -4.13
N GLY A 63 -2.78 -1.57 -4.24
CA GLY A 63 -2.17 -2.53 -5.16
C GLY A 63 -3.19 -3.35 -5.91
N ALA A 64 -2.76 -3.89 -7.03
CA ALA A 64 -3.55 -4.81 -7.85
C ALA A 64 -3.03 -6.22 -7.69
N LEU A 65 -3.93 -7.16 -7.42
CA LEU A 65 -3.58 -8.57 -7.33
C LEU A 65 -3.62 -9.18 -8.73
N GLU A 66 -2.50 -9.76 -9.15
CA GLU A 66 -2.37 -10.44 -10.43
C GLU A 66 -1.94 -11.87 -10.17
N GLY A 67 -2.87 -12.81 -10.25
CA GLY A 67 -2.61 -14.19 -9.84
C GLY A 67 -2.31 -14.23 -8.35
N SER A 68 -1.11 -14.71 -7.98
CA SER A 68 -0.66 -14.72 -6.58
C SER A 68 0.28 -13.56 -6.25
N ASP A 69 0.46 -12.62 -7.18
CA ASP A 69 1.36 -11.49 -6.99
C ASP A 69 0.58 -10.19 -6.79
N ILE A 70 1.16 -9.23 -6.08
CA ILE A 70 0.55 -7.92 -5.91
C ILE A 70 1.47 -6.83 -6.49
N VAL A 71 0.89 -5.90 -7.21
CA VAL A 71 1.60 -4.77 -7.80
C VAL A 71 1.09 -3.48 -7.16
N TRP A 72 1.92 -2.86 -6.36
CA TRP A 72 1.57 -1.60 -5.69
C TRP A 72 1.72 -0.44 -6.68
N PHE A 73 0.65 0.32 -6.89
CA PHE A 73 0.63 1.39 -7.89
C PHE A 73 0.33 2.78 -7.33
N TRP A 74 0.00 2.88 -6.04
CA TRP A 74 -0.29 4.17 -5.42
C TRP A 74 -0.03 4.14 -3.93
N ILE A 75 0.44 5.26 -3.39
CA ILE A 75 0.57 5.48 -1.95
C ILE A 75 0.32 6.97 -1.69
N GLY A 76 -0.39 7.29 -0.65
CA GLY A 76 -0.68 8.67 -0.29
C GLY A 76 -1.48 8.76 0.99
N SER A 77 -2.01 9.94 1.28
CA SER A 77 -2.76 10.19 2.51
C SER A 77 -4.09 9.48 2.50
N HIS A 78 -4.61 9.22 3.70
CA HIS A 78 -5.92 8.61 3.88
C HIS A 78 -7.02 9.46 3.24
N SER A 79 -6.91 10.78 3.32
CA SER A 79 -7.88 11.68 2.70
C SER A 79 -7.86 11.58 1.17
N GLU A 80 -6.70 11.47 0.55
CA GLU A 80 -6.58 11.21 -0.88
C GLU A 80 -7.14 9.85 -1.26
N TYR A 81 -6.85 8.84 -0.44
CA TYR A 81 -7.36 7.48 -0.61
C TYR A 81 -8.90 7.48 -0.62
N ASP A 82 -9.53 8.18 0.31
CA ASP A 82 -10.99 8.26 0.41
C ASP A 82 -11.63 8.88 -0.84
N LYS A 83 -10.93 9.77 -1.51
CA LYS A 83 -11.40 10.37 -2.75
C LYS A 83 -11.28 9.44 -3.95
N MET A 84 -10.38 8.47 -3.89
CA MET A 84 -10.14 7.51 -4.98
C MET A 84 -11.06 6.30 -4.91
N ILE A 85 -11.48 5.98 -3.73
CA ILE A 85 -12.32 4.82 -3.44
C ILE A 85 -13.79 5.25 -3.11
#